data_ff0ca610f3c9e8f4a0c5d98ea520d961
#
_entry.id   ff0ca610f3c9e8f4a0c5d98ea520d961
#
_cell.length_a   1.000
_cell.length_b   1.000
_cell.length_c   1.000
_cell.angle_alpha   90.00
_cell.angle_beta   90.00
_cell.angle_gamma   90.00
#
_symmetry.space_group_name_H-M   'P 1'
#
loop_
_entity.id
_entity.type
_entity.pdbx_description
1 polymer ?
#
loop_
_entity_poly.entity_id
_entity_poly.type
_entity_poly.pdbx_seq_one_letter_code
_entity_poly.pdbx_strand_id
1 'polypeptide(L)'
;MTLLLLSAIAAFADPLPMNQLPMYGGRAKTEEMKNADVDFVASIETQGLSRAEGAKQMLRQGWTAWGRRDMATAMARFNQAWLLDPDNGNVYHGFALVLALRDAPSSEVEDMFRLAASKSTVDAAVFVDYGHFLMTQKRLDASQVQLKKALQISPAARNASSNLAFTYYLKNDFINACAWARKAESNRDRLEPGFLEEMCTRAAEPAKGRPASGSRPPA
;
A
#
# COMPACT_ATOMS: atom_id res chain seq x y z
N MET A 1 1.19 50.07 -25.24
CA MET A 1 1.45 48.64 -25.10
C MET A 1 0.89 48.23 -23.73
N THR A 2 -0.35 47.78 -23.67
CA THR A 2 -1.08 47.50 -22.41
C THR A 2 -0.92 46.03 -22.10
N LEU A 3 -0.20 45.71 -21.03
CA LEU A 3 -0.01 44.35 -20.54
C LEU A 3 -1.30 43.90 -19.85
N LEU A 4 -2.03 42.95 -20.44
CA LEU A 4 -3.12 42.24 -19.82
C LEU A 4 -2.53 41.17 -18.86
N LEU A 5 -2.59 41.43 -17.56
CA LEU A 5 -2.36 40.44 -16.53
C LEU A 5 -3.54 39.45 -16.49
N LEU A 6 -3.37 38.27 -17.09
CA LEU A 6 -4.27 37.13 -16.84
C LEU A 6 -4.00 36.63 -15.42
N SER A 7 -4.87 37.00 -14.49
CA SER A 7 -4.96 36.32 -13.18
C SER A 7 -5.59 34.96 -13.38
N ALA A 8 -4.77 33.89 -13.27
CA ALA A 8 -5.26 32.53 -13.20
C ALA A 8 -6.04 32.37 -11.88
N ILE A 9 -7.35 32.32 -11.95
CA ILE A 9 -8.23 31.93 -10.84
C ILE A 9 -7.99 30.43 -10.66
N ALA A 10 -7.22 30.07 -9.61
CA ALA A 10 -7.15 28.67 -9.16
C ALA A 10 -8.60 28.27 -8.76
N ALA A 11 -9.20 27.40 -9.53
CA ALA A 11 -10.47 26.78 -9.17
C ALA A 11 -10.21 25.94 -7.90
N PHE A 12 -10.67 26.43 -6.76
CA PHE A 12 -10.72 25.63 -5.55
C PHE A 12 -11.74 24.52 -5.80
N ALA A 13 -11.27 23.29 -5.97
CA ALA A 13 -12.14 22.14 -6.00
C ALA A 13 -12.90 22.08 -4.66
N ASP A 14 -14.20 21.85 -4.71
CA ASP A 14 -15.01 21.70 -3.49
C ASP A 14 -14.38 20.61 -2.59
N PRO A 15 -14.35 20.83 -1.27
CA PRO A 15 -13.77 19.86 -0.35
C PRO A 15 -14.56 18.54 -0.44
N LEU A 16 -13.83 17.42 -0.48
CA LEU A 16 -14.44 16.09 -0.55
C LEU A 16 -15.45 15.89 0.60
N PRO A 17 -16.60 15.26 0.32
CA PRO A 17 -17.55 14.84 1.35
C PRO A 17 -16.87 13.99 2.44
N MET A 18 -17.34 14.10 3.69
CA MET A 18 -16.73 13.41 4.83
C MET A 18 -16.58 11.90 4.63
N ASN A 19 -17.57 11.25 4.03
CA ASN A 19 -17.53 9.81 3.74
C ASN A 19 -16.51 9.42 2.64
N GLN A 20 -15.92 10.39 1.98
CA GLN A 20 -14.83 10.21 1.01
C GLN A 20 -13.45 10.53 1.58
N LEU A 21 -13.36 10.78 2.87
CA LEU A 21 -12.10 10.97 3.60
C LEU A 21 -11.87 9.77 4.53
N PRO A 22 -10.63 9.29 4.73
CA PRO A 22 -10.33 8.24 5.70
C PRO A 22 -10.86 8.61 7.09
N MET A 23 -11.50 7.67 7.78
CA MET A 23 -12.06 7.88 9.13
C MET A 23 -12.96 9.15 9.20
N TYR A 24 -13.70 9.42 8.11
CA TYR A 24 -14.53 10.64 7.96
C TYR A 24 -13.74 11.95 8.12
N GLY A 25 -12.45 11.94 7.85
CA GLY A 25 -11.54 13.10 7.98
C GLY A 25 -11.30 13.54 9.42
N GLY A 26 -11.63 12.72 10.41
CA GLY A 26 -11.55 13.10 11.83
C GLY A 26 -12.48 14.25 12.23
N ARG A 27 -13.45 14.60 11.38
CA ARG A 27 -14.36 15.73 11.59
C ARG A 27 -15.49 15.37 12.56
N ALA A 28 -15.98 16.35 13.31
CA ALA A 28 -17.16 16.17 14.15
C ALA A 28 -18.40 15.84 13.29
N LYS A 29 -19.10 14.77 13.64
CA LYS A 29 -20.37 14.37 12.99
C LYS A 29 -21.55 15.11 13.60
N THR A 30 -22.54 15.45 12.78
CA THR A 30 -23.84 15.92 13.26
C THR A 30 -24.58 14.80 14.00
N GLU A 31 -25.61 15.12 14.78
CA GLU A 31 -26.42 14.10 15.47
C GLU A 31 -27.12 13.15 14.47
N GLU A 32 -27.55 13.65 13.33
CA GLU A 32 -28.10 12.83 12.26
C GLU A 32 -27.09 11.81 11.73
N MET A 33 -25.84 12.23 11.49
CA MET A 33 -24.75 11.34 11.04
C MET A 33 -24.39 10.31 12.10
N LYS A 34 -24.42 10.68 13.38
CA LYS A 34 -24.17 9.74 14.49
C LYS A 34 -25.28 8.69 14.57
N ASN A 35 -26.55 9.12 14.44
CA ASN A 35 -27.69 8.21 14.41
C ASN A 35 -27.59 7.24 13.21
N ALA A 36 -27.23 7.73 12.03
CA ALA A 36 -27.01 6.87 10.86
C ALA A 36 -25.88 5.83 11.08
N ASP A 37 -24.81 6.19 11.80
CA ASP A 37 -23.77 5.22 12.18
C ASP A 37 -24.31 4.15 13.14
N VAL A 38 -25.12 4.54 14.13
CA VAL A 38 -25.77 3.62 15.08
C VAL A 38 -26.71 2.68 14.35
N ASP A 39 -27.57 3.20 13.48
CA ASP A 39 -28.53 2.42 12.69
C ASP A 39 -27.79 1.45 11.75
N PHE A 40 -26.69 1.88 11.13
CA PHE A 40 -25.85 1.02 10.30
C PHE A 40 -25.28 -0.14 11.12
N VAL A 41 -24.69 0.11 12.30
CA VAL A 41 -24.14 -0.94 13.16
C VAL A 41 -25.25 -1.90 13.60
N ALA A 42 -26.40 -1.39 14.04
CA ALA A 42 -27.55 -2.19 14.42
C ALA A 42 -28.08 -3.06 13.26
N SER A 43 -28.05 -2.54 12.03
CA SER A 43 -28.44 -3.30 10.85
C SER A 43 -27.56 -4.54 10.59
N ILE A 44 -26.27 -4.46 10.90
CA ILE A 44 -25.33 -5.59 10.80
C ILE A 44 -25.68 -6.66 11.84
N GLU A 45 -25.92 -6.24 13.08
CA GLU A 45 -26.30 -7.14 14.18
C GLU A 45 -27.65 -7.82 13.93
N THR A 46 -28.64 -7.09 13.38
CA THR A 46 -29.95 -7.62 13.00
C THR A 46 -29.84 -8.71 11.91
N GLN A 47 -28.82 -8.66 11.05
CA GLN A 47 -28.53 -9.72 10.07
C GLN A 47 -27.88 -10.95 10.71
N GLY A 48 -27.66 -10.98 12.01
CA GLY A 48 -27.00 -12.06 12.73
C GLY A 48 -25.48 -12.07 12.57
N LEU A 49 -24.89 -10.98 12.09
CA LEU A 49 -23.45 -10.85 11.90
C LEU A 49 -22.81 -10.16 13.12
N SER A 50 -21.67 -10.65 13.55
CA SER A 50 -20.79 -9.90 14.45
C SER A 50 -20.23 -8.66 13.75
N ARG A 51 -19.78 -7.67 14.52
CA ARG A 51 -19.13 -6.46 13.98
C ARG A 51 -17.91 -6.81 13.12
N ALA A 52 -17.10 -7.79 13.53
CA ALA A 52 -15.94 -8.27 12.76
C ALA A 52 -16.34 -8.88 11.41
N GLU A 53 -17.44 -9.64 11.35
CA GLU A 53 -17.96 -10.21 10.09
C GLU A 53 -18.52 -9.13 9.19
N GLY A 54 -19.26 -8.16 9.77
CA GLY A 54 -19.72 -6.97 9.05
C GLY A 54 -18.56 -6.16 8.47
N ALA A 55 -17.48 -5.96 9.25
CA ALA A 55 -16.28 -5.27 8.78
C ALA A 55 -15.64 -6.00 7.58
N LYS A 56 -15.51 -7.34 7.65
CA LYS A 56 -15.03 -8.16 6.51
C LYS A 56 -15.93 -8.02 5.29
N GLN A 57 -17.25 -7.94 5.48
CA GLN A 57 -18.19 -7.73 4.37
C GLN A 57 -17.99 -6.36 3.72
N MET A 58 -17.88 -5.30 4.52
CA MET A 58 -17.62 -3.95 4.02
C MET A 58 -16.27 -3.85 3.32
N LEU A 59 -15.21 -4.49 3.86
CA LEU A 59 -13.92 -4.59 3.20
C LEU A 59 -14.03 -5.24 1.81
N ARG A 60 -14.72 -6.38 1.68
CA ARG A 60 -14.93 -7.02 0.37
C ARG A 60 -15.63 -6.10 -0.63
N GLN A 61 -16.65 -5.35 -0.17
CA GLN A 61 -17.36 -4.39 -1.02
C GLN A 61 -16.44 -3.22 -1.41
N GLY A 62 -15.63 -2.73 -0.47
CA GLY A 62 -14.62 -1.70 -0.72
C GLY A 62 -13.60 -2.12 -1.77
N TRP A 63 -13.05 -3.33 -1.67
CA TRP A 63 -12.13 -3.89 -2.66
C TRP A 63 -12.78 -4.11 -4.02
N THR A 64 -14.06 -4.50 -4.05
CA THR A 64 -14.81 -4.62 -5.32
C THR A 64 -14.96 -3.26 -6.01
N ALA A 65 -15.31 -2.22 -5.25
CA ALA A 65 -15.42 -0.85 -5.77
C ALA A 65 -14.05 -0.32 -6.23
N TRP A 66 -13.00 -0.55 -5.44
CA TRP A 66 -11.62 -0.19 -5.80
C TRP A 66 -11.19 -0.83 -7.13
N GLY A 67 -11.47 -2.12 -7.31
CA GLY A 67 -11.19 -2.83 -8.57
C GLY A 67 -11.94 -2.28 -9.79
N ARG A 68 -13.09 -1.66 -9.57
CA ARG A 68 -13.86 -0.94 -10.59
C ARG A 68 -13.46 0.53 -10.77
N ARG A 69 -12.44 0.98 -10.05
CA ARG A 69 -12.01 2.38 -9.97
C ARG A 69 -13.08 3.35 -9.44
N ASP A 70 -14.06 2.85 -8.68
CA ASP A 70 -15.03 3.67 -7.95
C ASP A 70 -14.46 4.00 -6.56
N MET A 71 -13.60 5.03 -6.53
CA MET A 71 -12.91 5.44 -5.31
C MET A 71 -13.84 6.07 -4.28
N ALA A 72 -14.96 6.64 -4.70
CA ALA A 72 -15.96 7.21 -3.79
C ALA A 72 -16.64 6.10 -2.99
N THR A 73 -17.16 5.09 -3.67
CA THR A 73 -17.77 3.91 -3.02
C THR A 73 -16.74 3.13 -2.22
N ALA A 74 -15.52 2.93 -2.74
CA ALA A 74 -14.47 2.24 -2.02
C ALA A 74 -14.18 2.88 -0.67
N MET A 75 -13.96 4.20 -0.63
CA MET A 75 -13.72 4.95 0.60
C MET A 75 -14.90 4.85 1.57
N ALA A 76 -16.13 5.00 1.08
CA ALA A 76 -17.33 4.88 1.92
C ALA A 76 -17.43 3.49 2.57
N ARG A 77 -17.14 2.40 1.83
CA ARG A 77 -17.16 1.04 2.36
C ARG A 77 -16.02 0.77 3.33
N PHE A 78 -14.83 1.30 3.10
CA PHE A 78 -13.73 1.23 4.05
C PHE A 78 -14.04 2.02 5.33
N ASN A 79 -14.70 3.18 5.25
CA ASN A 79 -15.20 3.91 6.41
C ASN A 79 -16.24 3.12 7.23
N GLN A 80 -17.15 2.41 6.56
CA GLN A 80 -18.10 1.51 7.21
C GLN A 80 -17.40 0.33 7.90
N ALA A 81 -16.37 -0.23 7.26
CA ALA A 81 -15.54 -1.26 7.89
C ALA A 81 -14.80 -0.73 9.12
N TRP A 82 -14.30 0.50 9.05
CA TRP A 82 -13.65 1.18 10.17
C TRP A 82 -14.58 1.41 11.37
N LEU A 83 -15.84 1.78 11.13
CA LEU A 83 -16.84 1.93 12.20
C LEU A 83 -17.09 0.61 12.95
N LEU A 84 -17.02 -0.51 12.24
CA LEU A 84 -17.29 -1.84 12.79
C LEU A 84 -16.06 -2.42 13.50
N ASP A 85 -14.85 -2.21 12.96
CA ASP A 85 -13.60 -2.77 13.46
C ASP A 85 -12.42 -1.81 13.22
N PRO A 86 -12.23 -0.81 14.10
CA PRO A 86 -11.16 0.18 13.95
C PRO A 86 -9.75 -0.38 14.21
N ASP A 87 -9.63 -1.60 14.74
CA ASP A 87 -8.34 -2.26 14.95
C ASP A 87 -7.93 -3.19 13.81
N ASN A 88 -8.70 -3.23 12.75
CA ASN A 88 -8.41 -3.98 11.55
C ASN A 88 -7.49 -3.20 10.59
N GLY A 89 -6.24 -3.62 10.49
CA GLY A 89 -5.24 -2.97 9.62
C GLY A 89 -5.61 -2.97 8.14
N ASN A 90 -6.41 -3.95 7.68
CA ASN A 90 -6.83 -4.01 6.28
C ASN A 90 -7.76 -2.86 5.88
N VAL A 91 -8.40 -2.21 6.84
CA VAL A 91 -9.19 -1.00 6.59
C VAL A 91 -8.30 0.18 6.22
N TYR A 92 -7.25 0.39 7.00
CA TYR A 92 -6.26 1.46 6.73
C TYR A 92 -5.47 1.20 5.45
N HIS A 93 -5.23 -0.07 5.11
CA HIS A 93 -4.71 -0.47 3.80
C HIS A 93 -5.62 0.02 2.67
N GLY A 94 -6.93 -0.21 2.79
CA GLY A 94 -7.90 0.31 1.82
C GLY A 94 -7.84 1.83 1.68
N PHE A 95 -7.76 2.55 2.79
CA PHE A 95 -7.58 4.01 2.78
C PHE A 95 -6.31 4.44 2.05
N ALA A 96 -5.16 3.80 2.36
CA ALA A 96 -3.88 4.10 1.72
C ALA A 96 -3.95 3.97 0.19
N LEU A 97 -4.54 2.88 -0.31
CA LEU A 97 -4.64 2.63 -1.74
C LEU A 97 -5.64 3.55 -2.45
N VAL A 98 -6.74 3.95 -1.79
CA VAL A 98 -7.65 4.96 -2.35
C VAL A 98 -6.96 6.32 -2.41
N LEU A 99 -6.23 6.72 -1.35
CA LEU A 99 -5.47 7.96 -1.33
C LEU A 99 -4.40 7.99 -2.43
N ALA A 100 -3.64 6.89 -2.59
CA ALA A 100 -2.63 6.76 -3.63
C ALA A 100 -3.20 6.92 -5.04
N LEU A 101 -4.37 6.34 -5.32
CA LEU A 101 -5.05 6.46 -6.61
C LEU A 101 -5.70 7.83 -6.85
N ARG A 102 -5.87 8.64 -5.80
CA ARG A 102 -6.34 10.03 -5.88
C ARG A 102 -5.19 11.04 -5.93
N ASP A 103 -3.95 10.56 -6.06
CA ASP A 103 -2.75 11.40 -6.05
C ASP A 103 -2.64 12.28 -4.78
N ALA A 104 -3.11 11.75 -3.64
CA ALA A 104 -2.96 12.42 -2.35
C ALA A 104 -1.47 12.56 -1.98
N PRO A 105 -1.13 13.53 -1.09
CA PRO A 105 0.24 13.69 -0.63
C PRO A 105 0.84 12.38 -0.11
N SER A 106 2.07 12.06 -0.50
CA SER A 106 2.74 10.81 -0.12
C SER A 106 2.81 10.59 1.40
N SER A 107 2.85 11.67 2.18
CA SER A 107 2.80 11.61 3.64
C SER A 107 1.47 11.04 4.15
N GLU A 108 0.34 11.45 3.57
CA GLU A 108 -0.98 10.96 3.97
C GLU A 108 -1.15 9.48 3.61
N VAL A 109 -0.68 9.07 2.42
CA VAL A 109 -0.66 7.66 2.00
C VAL A 109 0.18 6.83 2.96
N GLU A 110 1.38 7.30 3.30
CA GLU A 110 2.29 6.59 4.21
C GLU A 110 1.72 6.50 5.63
N ASP A 111 1.05 7.54 6.13
CA ASP A 111 0.42 7.51 7.44
C ASP A 111 -0.64 6.40 7.54
N MET A 112 -1.43 6.19 6.47
CA MET A 112 -2.39 5.08 6.43
C MET A 112 -1.70 3.72 6.39
N PHE A 113 -0.62 3.56 5.62
CA PHE A 113 0.17 2.32 5.64
C PHE A 113 0.80 2.04 7.01
N ARG A 114 1.31 3.07 7.70
CA ARG A 114 1.86 2.93 9.06
C ARG A 114 0.79 2.52 10.06
N LEU A 115 -0.38 3.15 10.00
CA LEU A 115 -1.53 2.75 10.83
C LEU A 115 -1.93 1.30 10.53
N ALA A 116 -2.05 0.91 9.26
CA ALA A 116 -2.34 -0.47 8.88
C ALA A 116 -1.34 -1.46 9.49
N ALA A 117 -0.04 -1.18 9.35
CA ALA A 117 1.03 -2.04 9.83
C ALA A 117 1.14 -2.12 11.37
N SER A 118 0.54 -1.20 12.11
CA SER A 118 0.53 -1.15 13.58
C SER A 118 -0.63 -1.91 14.22
N LYS A 119 -1.62 -2.33 13.42
CA LYS A 119 -2.83 -2.98 13.93
C LYS A 119 -2.61 -4.47 14.19
N SER A 120 -3.40 -5.04 15.09
CA SER A 120 -3.32 -6.45 15.48
C SER A 120 -3.80 -7.41 14.39
N THR A 121 -4.81 -7.01 13.62
CA THR A 121 -5.33 -7.77 12.49
C THR A 121 -4.85 -7.14 11.20
N VAL A 122 -3.85 -7.77 10.56
CA VAL A 122 -3.21 -7.25 9.34
C VAL A 122 -2.77 -8.39 8.43
N ASP A 123 -3.09 -8.28 7.14
CA ASP A 123 -2.70 -9.27 6.14
C ASP A 123 -1.31 -8.95 5.53
N ALA A 124 -0.64 -9.98 5.00
CA ALA A 124 0.64 -9.82 4.32
C ALA A 124 0.57 -8.81 3.15
N ALA A 125 -0.57 -8.70 2.48
CA ALA A 125 -0.79 -7.76 1.38
C ALA A 125 -0.53 -6.30 1.78
N VAL A 126 -0.83 -5.91 3.03
CA VAL A 126 -0.52 -4.57 3.55
C VAL A 126 0.97 -4.25 3.41
N PHE A 127 1.81 -5.20 3.82
CA PHE A 127 3.27 -5.03 3.78
C PHE A 127 3.84 -5.12 2.37
N VAL A 128 3.19 -5.87 1.48
CA VAL A 128 3.56 -5.91 0.05
C VAL A 128 3.32 -4.55 -0.59
N ASP A 129 2.11 -3.99 -0.42
CA ASP A 129 1.75 -2.72 -1.04
C ASP A 129 2.47 -1.53 -0.38
N TYR A 130 2.70 -1.59 0.94
CA TYR A 130 3.55 -0.60 1.61
C TYR A 130 5.00 -0.66 1.11
N GLY A 131 5.56 -1.86 0.94
CA GLY A 131 6.89 -2.05 0.34
C GLY A 131 6.97 -1.52 -1.08
N HIS A 132 5.95 -1.78 -1.90
CA HIS A 132 5.85 -1.23 -3.25
C HIS A 132 5.75 0.31 -3.24
N PHE A 133 4.91 0.89 -2.38
CA PHE A 133 4.83 2.34 -2.21
C PHE A 133 6.19 2.95 -1.86
N LEU A 134 6.90 2.40 -0.87
CA LEU A 134 8.23 2.88 -0.49
C LEU A 134 9.26 2.77 -1.62
N MET A 135 9.15 1.72 -2.44
CA MET A 135 9.99 1.54 -3.62
C MET A 135 9.76 2.66 -4.65
N THR A 136 8.51 3.04 -4.92
CA THR A 136 8.20 4.17 -5.81
C THR A 136 8.73 5.50 -5.28
N GLN A 137 8.84 5.64 -3.95
CA GLN A 137 9.46 6.78 -3.28
C GLN A 137 11.01 6.67 -3.22
N LYS A 138 11.62 5.69 -3.90
CA LYS A 138 13.06 5.40 -3.88
C LYS A 138 13.65 5.08 -2.49
N ARG A 139 12.80 4.76 -1.53
CA ARG A 139 13.17 4.35 -0.16
C ARG A 139 13.40 2.82 -0.11
N LEU A 140 14.43 2.38 -0.83
CA LEU A 140 14.64 0.97 -1.17
C LEU A 140 14.89 0.08 0.05
N ASP A 141 15.65 0.57 1.06
CA ASP A 141 15.91 -0.21 2.27
C ASP A 141 14.63 -0.39 3.11
N ALA A 142 13.83 0.65 3.25
CA ALA A 142 12.54 0.57 3.93
C ALA A 142 11.57 -0.36 3.19
N SER A 143 11.55 -0.31 1.85
CA SER A 143 10.80 -1.24 1.00
C SER A 143 11.16 -2.70 1.30
N GLN A 144 12.47 -3.04 1.33
CA GLN A 144 12.93 -4.39 1.64
C GLN A 144 12.46 -4.88 3.01
N VAL A 145 12.44 -4.00 4.01
CA VAL A 145 11.96 -4.33 5.36
C VAL A 145 10.48 -4.76 5.30
N GLN A 146 9.63 -3.99 4.64
CA GLN A 146 8.21 -4.30 4.55
C GLN A 146 7.94 -5.57 3.73
N LEU A 147 8.60 -5.74 2.58
CA LEU A 147 8.43 -6.92 1.74
C LEU A 147 8.89 -8.21 2.44
N LYS A 148 10.00 -8.16 3.20
CA LYS A 148 10.45 -9.28 4.02
C LYS A 148 9.45 -9.60 5.13
N LYS A 149 8.84 -8.58 5.76
CA LYS A 149 7.78 -8.76 6.75
C LYS A 149 6.54 -9.43 6.14
N ALA A 150 6.16 -9.06 4.91
CA ALA A 150 5.09 -9.75 4.18
C ALA A 150 5.37 -11.26 4.05
N LEU A 151 6.61 -11.63 3.67
CA LEU A 151 7.02 -13.04 3.51
C LEU A 151 7.14 -13.79 4.83
N GLN A 152 7.38 -13.11 5.96
CA GLN A 152 7.32 -13.72 7.29
C GLN A 152 5.88 -14.08 7.67
N ILE A 153 4.89 -13.25 7.31
CA ILE A 153 3.47 -13.51 7.56
C ILE A 153 2.96 -14.60 6.60
N SER A 154 3.32 -14.50 5.33
CA SER A 154 2.94 -15.47 4.29
C SER A 154 4.11 -15.69 3.34
N PRO A 155 4.78 -16.87 3.37
CA PRO A 155 5.93 -17.17 2.50
C PRO A 155 5.65 -17.08 1.00
N ALA A 156 4.36 -17.18 0.61
CA ALA A 156 3.88 -17.03 -0.75
C ALA A 156 3.03 -15.75 -0.93
N ALA A 157 3.28 -14.71 -0.12
CA ALA A 157 2.60 -13.43 -0.28
C ALA A 157 2.76 -12.93 -1.72
N ARG A 158 1.64 -12.79 -2.41
CA ARG A 158 1.60 -12.45 -3.84
C ARG A 158 2.40 -11.17 -4.13
N ASN A 159 3.26 -11.23 -5.12
CA ASN A 159 4.14 -10.14 -5.57
C ASN A 159 5.21 -9.68 -4.54
N ALA A 160 5.34 -10.32 -3.38
CA ALA A 160 6.37 -9.93 -2.42
C ALA A 160 7.77 -10.26 -2.95
N SER A 161 7.96 -11.44 -3.54
CA SER A 161 9.26 -11.86 -4.08
C SER A 161 9.64 -11.09 -5.34
N SER A 162 8.68 -10.80 -6.24
CA SER A 162 8.94 -9.99 -7.43
C SER A 162 9.30 -8.55 -7.07
N ASN A 163 8.59 -7.94 -6.11
CA ASN A 163 8.91 -6.61 -5.62
C ASN A 163 10.29 -6.55 -4.94
N LEU A 164 10.68 -7.60 -4.20
CA LEU A 164 12.04 -7.71 -3.65
C LEU A 164 13.10 -7.81 -4.75
N ALA A 165 12.87 -8.66 -5.76
CA ALA A 165 13.77 -8.76 -6.90
C ALA A 165 13.97 -7.41 -7.57
N PHE A 166 12.88 -6.68 -7.82
CA PHE A 166 12.94 -5.36 -8.43
C PHE A 166 13.61 -4.32 -7.51
N THR A 167 13.37 -4.39 -6.19
CA THR A 167 14.04 -3.50 -5.23
C THR A 167 15.56 -3.72 -5.22
N TYR A 168 16.02 -4.97 -5.28
CA TYR A 168 17.46 -5.28 -5.40
C TYR A 168 18.04 -4.86 -6.75
N TYR A 169 17.29 -5.01 -7.84
CA TYR A 169 17.66 -4.47 -9.15
C TYR A 169 17.92 -2.96 -9.09
N LEU A 170 17.00 -2.19 -8.49
CA LEU A 170 17.16 -0.73 -8.33
C LEU A 170 18.37 -0.34 -7.47
N LYS A 171 18.86 -1.25 -6.62
CA LYS A 171 20.08 -1.08 -5.82
C LYS A 171 21.35 -1.57 -6.57
N ASN A 172 21.23 -2.04 -7.79
CA ASN A 172 22.30 -2.71 -8.56
C ASN A 172 22.88 -3.95 -7.85
N ASP A 173 22.12 -4.59 -6.97
CA ASP A 173 22.45 -5.85 -6.32
C ASP A 173 21.86 -7.01 -7.12
N PHE A 174 22.52 -7.32 -8.25
CA PHE A 174 22.02 -8.32 -9.21
C PHE A 174 22.07 -9.74 -8.66
N ILE A 175 22.95 -10.05 -7.70
CA ILE A 175 23.00 -11.36 -7.05
C ILE A 175 21.71 -11.61 -6.29
N ASN A 176 21.30 -10.68 -5.44
CA ASN A 176 20.05 -10.79 -4.71
C ASN A 176 18.84 -10.62 -5.62
N ALA A 177 18.90 -9.76 -6.64
CA ALA A 177 17.83 -9.61 -7.64
C ALA A 177 17.54 -10.94 -8.35
N CYS A 178 18.58 -11.68 -8.83
CA CYS A 178 18.43 -13.00 -9.44
C CYS A 178 17.84 -14.02 -8.45
N ALA A 179 18.34 -14.06 -7.20
CA ALA A 179 17.85 -14.99 -6.19
C ALA A 179 16.35 -14.78 -5.90
N TRP A 180 15.92 -13.53 -5.75
CA TRP A 180 14.51 -13.19 -5.50
C TRP A 180 13.63 -13.34 -6.75
N ALA A 181 14.17 -13.13 -7.96
CA ALA A 181 13.45 -13.39 -9.20
C ALA A 181 13.14 -14.88 -9.38
N ARG A 182 14.08 -15.79 -9.06
CA ARG A 182 13.83 -17.24 -9.02
C ARG A 182 12.74 -17.60 -8.00
N LYS A 183 12.77 -16.95 -6.84
CA LYS A 183 11.74 -17.16 -5.82
C LYS A 183 10.37 -16.67 -6.29
N ALA A 184 10.32 -15.53 -6.97
CA ALA A 184 9.11 -14.98 -7.58
C ALA A 184 8.51 -15.95 -8.61
N GLU A 185 9.34 -16.51 -9.49
CA GLU A 185 8.91 -17.52 -10.47
C GLU A 185 8.34 -18.75 -9.76
N SER A 186 9.01 -19.27 -8.73
CA SER A 186 8.51 -20.43 -7.95
C SER A 186 7.19 -20.15 -7.25
N ASN A 187 6.94 -18.91 -6.82
CA ASN A 187 5.69 -18.46 -6.20
C ASN A 187 4.61 -18.09 -7.24
N ARG A 188 4.93 -18.13 -8.53
CA ARG A 188 4.08 -17.65 -9.63
C ARG A 188 3.73 -16.17 -9.51
N ASP A 189 4.63 -15.37 -8.93
CA ASP A 189 4.54 -13.92 -8.98
C ASP A 189 4.76 -13.44 -10.41
N ARG A 190 4.15 -12.32 -10.75
CA ARG A 190 4.35 -11.71 -12.06
C ARG A 190 5.74 -11.06 -12.13
N LEU A 191 6.52 -11.47 -13.12
CA LEU A 191 7.77 -10.81 -13.53
C LEU A 191 7.59 -10.25 -14.95
N GLU A 192 8.31 -9.18 -15.26
CA GLU A 192 8.41 -8.71 -16.64
C GLU A 192 9.16 -9.76 -17.50
N PRO A 193 8.78 -9.93 -18.77
CA PRO A 193 9.46 -10.89 -19.66
C PRO A 193 10.96 -10.65 -19.73
N GLY A 194 11.75 -11.71 -19.55
CA GLY A 194 13.21 -11.63 -19.58
C GLY A 194 13.89 -11.12 -18.29
N PHE A 195 13.13 -10.59 -17.32
CA PHE A 195 13.71 -10.02 -16.10
C PHE A 195 14.56 -11.03 -15.31
N LEU A 196 14.05 -12.25 -15.13
CA LEU A 196 14.79 -13.31 -14.43
C LEU A 196 16.11 -13.63 -15.13
N GLU A 197 16.10 -13.83 -16.45
CA GLU A 197 17.27 -14.14 -17.26
C GLU A 197 18.30 -12.99 -17.20
N GLU A 198 17.85 -11.76 -17.39
CA GLU A 198 18.71 -10.58 -17.31
C GLU A 198 19.37 -10.46 -15.93
N MET A 199 18.61 -10.58 -14.84
CA MET A 199 19.17 -10.45 -13.48
C MET A 199 20.20 -11.54 -13.19
N CYS A 200 19.95 -12.79 -13.62
CA CYS A 200 20.89 -13.88 -13.38
C CYS A 200 22.12 -13.80 -14.28
N THR A 201 22.01 -13.29 -15.49
CA THR A 201 23.15 -13.00 -16.37
C THR A 201 24.05 -11.93 -15.77
N ARG A 202 23.46 -10.80 -15.32
CA ARG A 202 24.19 -9.71 -14.67
C ARG A 202 24.81 -10.14 -13.33
N ALA A 203 24.19 -11.06 -12.61
CA ALA A 203 24.73 -11.61 -11.37
C ALA A 203 25.98 -12.48 -11.61
N ALA A 204 26.09 -13.12 -12.78
CA ALA A 204 27.23 -13.95 -13.17
C ALA A 204 28.39 -13.13 -13.73
N GLU A 205 28.18 -11.88 -14.13
CA GLU A 205 29.27 -11.03 -14.62
C GLU A 205 30.23 -10.67 -13.48
N PRO A 206 31.57 -10.78 -13.71
CA PRO A 206 32.56 -10.36 -12.73
C PRO A 206 32.40 -8.86 -12.46
N ALA A 207 32.42 -8.47 -11.19
CA ALA A 207 32.25 -7.09 -10.76
C ALA A 207 33.32 -6.18 -11.41
N LYS A 208 32.96 -5.54 -12.51
CA LYS A 208 33.84 -4.55 -13.16
C LYS A 208 34.04 -3.38 -12.20
N GLY A 209 35.20 -3.34 -11.52
CA GLY A 209 35.67 -2.15 -10.82
C GLY A 209 35.35 -2.03 -9.32
N ARG A 210 35.26 -3.13 -8.56
CA ARG A 210 35.40 -3.03 -7.10
C ARG A 210 36.90 -2.96 -6.77
N PRO A 211 37.48 -1.87 -6.24
CA PRO A 211 38.84 -1.88 -5.77
C PRO A 211 38.95 -2.98 -4.70
N ALA A 212 39.89 -3.92 -4.88
CA ALA A 212 40.19 -4.89 -3.86
C ALA A 212 40.44 -4.16 -2.55
N SER A 213 39.68 -4.48 -1.50
CA SER A 213 39.96 -4.02 -0.15
C SER A 213 41.33 -4.52 0.22
N GLY A 214 42.35 -3.63 0.14
CA GLY A 214 43.69 -3.92 0.47
C GLY A 214 43.80 -4.49 1.88
N SER A 215 44.19 -5.75 1.96
CA SER A 215 44.74 -6.33 3.17
C SER A 215 45.99 -5.54 3.56
N ARG A 216 45.86 -4.70 4.59
CA ARG A 216 47.02 -4.08 5.23
C ARG A 216 47.77 -5.18 5.96
N PRO A 217 49.06 -5.42 5.68
CA PRO A 217 49.85 -6.36 6.46
C PRO A 217 50.04 -5.84 7.89
N PRO A 218 50.09 -6.73 8.92
CA PRO A 218 50.38 -6.32 10.29
C PRO A 218 51.84 -5.86 10.38
N ALA A 219 52.06 -4.75 11.12
CA ALA A 219 53.35 -4.28 11.55
C ALA A 219 53.84 -5.06 12.76
#